data_5178ab9ba583707386682a5c1fd2535d
#
_entry.id   5178ab9ba583707386682a5c1fd2535d
#
_cell.length_a   1.000
_cell.length_b   1.000
_cell.length_c   1.000
_cell.angle_alpha   90.00
_cell.angle_beta   90.00
_cell.angle_gamma   90.00
#
_symmetry.space_group_name_H-M   'P 1'
#
loop_
_entity.id
_entity.type
_entity.pdbx_description
1 polymer ?
#
loop_
_entity_poly.entity_id
_entity_poly.type
_entity_poly.pdbx_seq_one_letter_code
_entity_poly.pdbx_strand_id
1 'polypeptide(L)'
;HDALPISESAALHQGENRLDTVLKEEKDWSDQANRTRVLSLAFVIGCGVVCVLLLAWALRAYFKYGREYQPRFTDEYWRDVPDPSIHPAAIGRLWRWDRESQDDFTATLMHLAHVGAIRIDAGSYEEPGAFGRTKTVDDYYITRLPAADNVIDPIDRQALDLLFGTLAGGADSLWFGTIKKYGEDHPQEFVDAMQGWQGALSAATNREDFFEAKGKRYQGYLIALAVVVALSGVAIWILMSNFIPLIFMIPTAIALGVIGNYMPRRSVKGNELTAKSKALRNWLTDFSSLDERPPTDVKVWGEFMVYAYLFGVADQAIKQLQTTMPQLFEYDGSMGMTYMPWWFWYTGGHTAAGSAMPSVSDMLQTSMTNTMSTAQAALSGASGNFSSGGGFGGGFSGGGGGGFGGGGGAR
;
A
#
# COMPACT_ATOMS: atom_id res chain seq x y z
N HIS A 1 -60.09 -2.32 53.42
CA HIS A 1 -59.90 -3.76 53.67
C HIS A 1 -61.12 -4.50 53.29
N ASP A 2 -61.35 -4.69 51.95
CA ASP A 2 -62.42 -5.57 51.49
C ASP A 2 -61.76 -6.89 51.10
N ALA A 3 -61.89 -7.84 52.02
CA ALA A 3 -61.61 -9.24 51.72
C ALA A 3 -62.64 -9.69 50.71
N LEU A 4 -62.19 -10.09 49.54
CA LEU A 4 -63.09 -10.81 48.57
C LEU A 4 -63.75 -12.00 49.25
N PRO A 5 -65.02 -12.18 49.03
CA PRO A 5 -65.75 -13.24 49.69
C PRO A 5 -65.21 -14.62 49.30
N ILE A 6 -64.91 -15.42 50.32
CA ILE A 6 -64.40 -16.80 50.19
C ILE A 6 -65.34 -17.71 49.34
N SER A 7 -66.56 -17.25 49.10
CA SER A 7 -67.52 -17.98 48.24
C SER A 7 -67.15 -17.98 46.73
N GLU A 8 -66.43 -16.99 46.23
CA GLU A 8 -66.05 -17.01 44.82
C GLU A 8 -64.88 -17.94 44.55
N SER A 9 -63.98 -18.09 45.51
CA SER A 9 -62.85 -19.03 45.36
C SER A 9 -63.26 -20.47 45.46
N ALA A 10 -64.35 -20.77 46.21
CA ALA A 10 -64.89 -22.12 46.30
C ALA A 10 -65.74 -22.57 45.05
N ALA A 11 -66.29 -21.62 44.32
CA ALA A 11 -67.00 -21.91 43.08
C ALA A 11 -66.02 -22.24 41.93
N LEU A 12 -64.81 -21.83 42.02
CA LEU A 12 -63.75 -22.14 41.02
C LEU A 12 -63.19 -23.56 41.19
N HIS A 13 -63.60 -24.31 42.26
CA HIS A 13 -63.06 -25.65 42.53
C HIS A 13 -64.08 -26.77 42.44
N GLN A 14 -65.30 -26.52 41.91
CA GLN A 14 -66.23 -27.57 41.74
C GLN A 14 -66.05 -28.30 40.39
N GLY A 15 -65.31 -29.39 40.48
CA GLY A 15 -65.79 -30.70 39.95
C GLY A 15 -65.58 -30.99 38.48
N GLU A 16 -64.65 -30.48 37.81
CA GLU A 16 -64.11 -31.19 36.66
C GLU A 16 -62.67 -31.65 36.94
N ASN A 17 -62.47 -32.97 36.84
CA ASN A 17 -61.13 -33.54 36.97
C ASN A 17 -60.27 -33.06 35.77
N ARG A 18 -59.69 -31.90 35.91
CA ARG A 18 -58.80 -31.26 34.86
C ARG A 18 -57.41 -31.87 34.76
N LEU A 19 -57.15 -32.91 35.53
CA LEU A 19 -55.85 -33.58 35.59
C LEU A 19 -55.45 -34.07 34.20
N ASP A 20 -56.35 -34.70 33.48
CA ASP A 20 -56.07 -35.24 32.15
C ASP A 20 -55.90 -34.12 31.12
N THR A 21 -56.62 -33.02 31.27
CA THR A 21 -56.39 -31.82 30.40
C THR A 21 -55.07 -31.16 30.66
N VAL A 22 -54.66 -30.95 31.93
CA VAL A 22 -53.41 -30.38 32.34
C VAL A 22 -52.23 -31.29 31.90
N LEU A 23 -52.32 -32.59 32.11
CA LEU A 23 -51.32 -33.56 31.67
C LEU A 23 -51.16 -33.56 30.14
N LYS A 24 -52.23 -33.37 29.39
CA LYS A 24 -52.17 -33.28 27.94
C LYS A 24 -51.57 -31.98 27.49
N GLU A 25 -51.92 -30.86 28.12
CA GLU A 25 -51.29 -29.55 27.86
C GLU A 25 -49.81 -29.56 28.19
N GLU A 26 -49.40 -30.11 29.34
CA GLU A 26 -47.99 -30.25 29.70
C GLU A 26 -47.21 -31.15 28.69
N LYS A 27 -47.83 -32.22 28.25
CA LYS A 27 -47.23 -33.10 27.23
C LYS A 27 -47.08 -32.39 25.90
N ASP A 28 -48.12 -31.66 25.45
CA ASP A 28 -48.08 -30.90 24.21
C ASP A 28 -47.00 -29.79 24.28
N TRP A 29 -46.89 -29.12 25.44
CA TRP A 29 -45.84 -28.12 25.67
C TRP A 29 -44.43 -28.74 25.68
N SER A 30 -44.28 -29.91 26.34
CA SER A 30 -42.99 -30.59 26.37
C SER A 30 -42.59 -31.10 24.99
N ASP A 31 -43.53 -31.61 24.20
CA ASP A 31 -43.30 -32.09 22.86
C ASP A 31 -42.97 -30.92 21.91
N GLN A 32 -43.64 -29.77 22.05
CA GLN A 32 -43.34 -28.56 21.32
C GLN A 32 -41.95 -28.01 21.67
N ALA A 33 -41.63 -27.95 22.97
CA ALA A 33 -40.31 -27.52 23.46
C ALA A 33 -39.17 -28.44 22.94
N ASN A 34 -39.40 -29.77 22.96
CA ASN A 34 -38.46 -30.73 22.41
C ASN A 34 -38.27 -30.60 20.90
N ARG A 35 -39.34 -30.45 20.13
CA ARG A 35 -39.28 -30.19 18.69
C ARG A 35 -38.45 -28.91 18.39
N THR A 36 -38.71 -27.83 19.13
CA THR A 36 -37.97 -26.57 18.97
C THR A 36 -36.48 -26.74 19.29
N ARG A 37 -36.16 -27.51 20.34
CA ARG A 37 -34.77 -27.82 20.70
C ARG A 37 -34.06 -28.66 19.63
N VAL A 38 -34.71 -29.71 19.13
CA VAL A 38 -34.18 -30.59 18.08
C VAL A 38 -33.95 -29.80 16.79
N LEU A 39 -34.94 -28.94 16.40
CA LEU A 39 -34.80 -28.09 15.21
C LEU A 39 -33.67 -27.07 15.36
N SER A 40 -33.58 -26.43 16.53
CA SER A 40 -32.49 -25.48 16.77
C SER A 40 -31.11 -26.14 16.76
N LEU A 41 -31.01 -27.35 17.35
CA LEU A 41 -29.76 -28.13 17.32
C LEU A 41 -29.38 -28.54 15.89
N ALA A 42 -30.37 -29.06 15.13
CA ALA A 42 -30.17 -29.43 13.73
C ALA A 42 -29.74 -28.23 12.88
N PHE A 43 -30.30 -27.04 13.13
CA PHE A 43 -29.91 -25.80 12.47
C PHE A 43 -28.49 -25.40 12.81
N VAL A 44 -28.09 -25.44 14.09
CA VAL A 44 -26.72 -25.12 14.52
C VAL A 44 -25.72 -26.09 13.89
N ILE A 45 -25.99 -27.40 13.90
CA ILE A 45 -25.14 -28.40 13.23
C ILE A 45 -25.07 -28.10 11.72
N GLY A 46 -26.20 -27.80 11.08
CA GLY A 46 -26.26 -27.41 9.68
C GLY A 46 -25.35 -26.19 9.36
N CYS A 47 -25.42 -25.15 10.18
CA CYS A 47 -24.52 -24.00 10.07
C CYS A 47 -23.07 -24.40 10.19
N GLY A 48 -22.71 -25.24 11.17
CA GLY A 48 -21.35 -25.74 11.34
C GLY A 48 -20.85 -26.53 10.13
N VAL A 49 -21.67 -27.41 9.57
CA VAL A 49 -21.35 -28.19 8.35
C VAL A 49 -21.12 -27.24 7.17
N VAL A 50 -21.99 -26.25 6.97
CA VAL A 50 -21.82 -25.26 5.90
C VAL A 50 -20.50 -24.48 6.08
N CYS A 51 -20.17 -24.05 7.28
CA CYS A 51 -18.90 -23.38 7.58
C CYS A 51 -17.70 -24.25 7.20
N VAL A 52 -17.70 -25.53 7.56
CA VAL A 52 -16.62 -26.47 7.22
C VAL A 52 -16.50 -26.65 5.69
N LEU A 53 -17.62 -26.79 5.00
CA LEU A 53 -17.63 -26.91 3.53
C LEU A 53 -17.09 -25.64 2.84
N LEU A 54 -17.48 -24.47 3.34
CA LEU A 54 -16.96 -23.18 2.83
C LEU A 54 -15.46 -23.08 3.03
N LEU A 55 -14.94 -23.45 4.20
CA LEU A 55 -13.49 -23.44 4.46
C LEU A 55 -12.75 -24.45 3.58
N ALA A 56 -13.30 -25.67 3.43
CA ALA A 56 -12.71 -26.69 2.56
C ALA A 56 -12.66 -26.22 1.10
N TRP A 57 -13.74 -25.57 0.62
CA TRP A 57 -13.77 -24.98 -0.70
C TRP A 57 -12.77 -23.84 -0.84
N ALA A 58 -12.67 -22.95 0.13
CA ALA A 58 -11.72 -21.83 0.12
C ALA A 58 -10.26 -22.32 0.12
N LEU A 59 -9.94 -23.32 0.93
CA LEU A 59 -8.62 -23.95 0.96
C LEU A 59 -8.29 -24.62 -0.39
N ARG A 60 -9.27 -25.38 -0.97
CA ARG A 60 -9.08 -25.95 -2.30
C ARG A 60 -8.84 -24.87 -3.37
N ALA A 61 -9.58 -23.76 -3.30
CA ALA A 61 -9.40 -22.63 -4.21
C ALA A 61 -8.00 -22.02 -4.04
N TYR A 62 -7.53 -21.86 -2.80
CA TYR A 62 -6.20 -21.35 -2.49
C TYR A 62 -5.10 -22.25 -3.07
N PHE A 63 -5.14 -23.56 -2.84
CA PHE A 63 -4.13 -24.46 -3.40
C PHE A 63 -4.12 -24.48 -4.93
N LYS A 64 -5.27 -24.24 -5.58
CA LYS A 64 -5.35 -24.22 -7.03
C LYS A 64 -5.00 -22.87 -7.66
N TYR A 65 -5.40 -21.74 -7.04
CA TYR A 65 -5.33 -20.41 -7.64
C TYR A 65 -4.53 -19.38 -6.83
N GLY A 66 -4.23 -19.67 -5.56
CA GLY A 66 -3.51 -18.75 -4.66
C GLY A 66 -2.06 -19.13 -4.43
N ARG A 67 -1.68 -20.40 -4.62
CA ARG A 67 -0.31 -20.85 -4.40
C ARG A 67 0.60 -20.29 -5.49
N GLU A 68 1.70 -19.60 -5.10
CA GLU A 68 2.67 -19.05 -6.03
C GLU A 68 3.43 -20.15 -6.80
N TYR A 69 3.85 -19.80 -8.00
CA TYR A 69 4.74 -20.62 -8.82
C TYR A 69 6.16 -20.57 -8.25
N GLN A 70 6.91 -21.62 -8.43
CA GLN A 70 8.35 -21.58 -8.15
C GLN A 70 9.07 -20.91 -9.32
N PRO A 71 9.91 -19.89 -9.08
CA PRO A 71 10.70 -19.26 -10.13
C PRO A 71 11.74 -20.26 -10.66
N ARG A 72 12.14 -20.10 -11.89
CA ARG A 72 13.25 -20.86 -12.48
C ARG A 72 14.60 -20.31 -12.02
N PHE A 73 14.64 -18.98 -11.81
CA PHE A 73 15.81 -18.31 -11.27
C PHE A 73 15.95 -18.64 -9.79
N THR A 74 17.08 -19.21 -9.40
CA THR A 74 17.35 -19.70 -8.02
C THR A 74 18.66 -19.16 -7.43
N ASP A 75 19.41 -18.32 -8.20
CA ASP A 75 20.67 -17.78 -7.73
C ASP A 75 20.43 -16.81 -6.58
N GLU A 76 21.34 -16.80 -5.62
CA GLU A 76 21.28 -15.95 -4.43
C GLU A 76 21.54 -14.49 -4.76
N TYR A 77 22.38 -14.23 -5.77
CA TYR A 77 22.80 -12.90 -6.19
C TYR A 77 22.57 -12.68 -7.68
N TRP A 78 22.06 -11.49 -8.01
CA TRP A 78 21.91 -11.02 -9.37
C TRP A 78 22.60 -9.65 -9.52
N ARG A 79 23.45 -9.49 -10.54
CA ARG A 79 24.34 -8.32 -10.70
C ARG A 79 23.91 -7.42 -11.85
N ASP A 80 22.64 -7.43 -12.14
CA ASP A 80 22.05 -6.63 -13.20
C ASP A 80 20.64 -6.22 -12.80
N VAL A 81 20.04 -5.30 -13.54
CA VAL A 81 18.62 -4.95 -13.34
C VAL A 81 17.72 -6.16 -13.63
N PRO A 82 16.57 -6.28 -12.97
CA PRO A 82 15.68 -7.42 -13.16
C PRO A 82 15.22 -7.59 -14.60
N ASP A 83 14.90 -6.49 -15.29
CA ASP A 83 14.57 -6.41 -16.71
C ASP A 83 14.72 -4.95 -17.19
N PRO A 84 15.67 -4.66 -18.09
CA PRO A 84 15.91 -3.30 -18.56
C PRO A 84 14.81 -2.74 -19.47
N SER A 85 13.89 -3.58 -19.96
CA SER A 85 12.75 -3.16 -20.78
C SER A 85 11.56 -2.67 -19.97
N ILE A 86 11.58 -2.86 -18.65
CA ILE A 86 10.48 -2.54 -17.74
C ILE A 86 10.89 -1.36 -16.86
N HIS A 87 10.03 -0.34 -16.83
CA HIS A 87 10.28 0.84 -16.02
C HIS A 87 10.47 0.49 -14.52
N PRO A 88 11.48 1.07 -13.82
CA PRO A 88 11.78 0.72 -12.43
C PRO A 88 10.59 0.86 -11.48
N ALA A 89 9.75 1.90 -11.62
CA ALA A 89 8.56 2.08 -10.80
C ALA A 89 7.56 0.93 -10.96
N ALA A 90 7.45 0.31 -12.16
CA ALA A 90 6.60 -0.86 -12.38
C ALA A 90 7.16 -2.11 -11.66
N ILE A 91 8.49 -2.27 -11.59
CA ILE A 91 9.13 -3.29 -10.76
C ILE A 91 8.88 -3.02 -9.27
N GLY A 92 8.89 -1.74 -8.84
CA GLY A 92 8.50 -1.33 -7.49
C GLY A 92 7.07 -1.75 -7.14
N ARG A 93 6.13 -1.60 -8.06
CA ARG A 93 4.73 -2.10 -7.92
C ARG A 93 4.69 -3.63 -7.80
N LEU A 94 5.41 -4.35 -8.65
CA LEU A 94 5.55 -5.81 -8.52
C LEU A 94 6.11 -6.23 -7.16
N TRP A 95 7.16 -5.54 -6.69
CA TRP A 95 7.79 -5.79 -5.40
C TRP A 95 6.83 -5.64 -4.24
N ARG A 96 5.99 -4.59 -4.24
CA ARG A 96 5.01 -4.27 -3.20
C ARG A 96 3.62 -4.89 -3.41
N TRP A 97 3.48 -5.92 -4.25
CA TRP A 97 2.18 -6.57 -4.51
C TRP A 97 1.14 -5.61 -5.08
N ASP A 98 1.51 -4.79 -6.04
CA ASP A 98 0.66 -3.80 -6.71
C ASP A 98 0.12 -2.71 -5.75
N ARG A 99 0.78 -2.53 -4.61
CA ARG A 99 0.46 -1.43 -3.70
C ARG A 99 1.10 -0.15 -4.19
N GLU A 100 0.30 0.91 -4.18
CA GLU A 100 0.76 2.26 -4.48
C GLU A 100 1.68 2.77 -3.38
N SER A 101 2.74 3.48 -3.79
CA SER A 101 3.67 4.14 -2.89
C SER A 101 4.14 5.43 -3.53
N GLN A 102 4.44 6.41 -2.71
CA GLN A 102 5.10 7.64 -3.16
C GLN A 102 6.52 7.39 -3.64
N ASP A 103 7.13 6.29 -3.19
CA ASP A 103 8.43 5.85 -3.66
C ASP A 103 8.45 5.61 -5.17
N ASP A 104 7.30 5.28 -5.78
CA ASP A 104 7.18 5.10 -7.23
C ASP A 104 7.48 6.39 -7.98
N PHE A 105 7.01 7.54 -7.45
CA PHE A 105 7.28 8.84 -8.06
C PHE A 105 8.73 9.26 -7.86
N THR A 106 9.27 9.10 -6.65
CA THR A 106 10.69 9.36 -6.38
C THR A 106 11.59 8.51 -7.26
N ALA A 107 11.31 7.22 -7.40
CA ALA A 107 12.06 6.32 -8.29
C ALA A 107 11.94 6.74 -9.78
N THR A 108 10.79 7.25 -10.20
CA THR A 108 10.61 7.80 -11.57
C THR A 108 11.51 9.03 -11.76
N LEU A 109 11.58 9.93 -10.78
CA LEU A 109 12.48 11.10 -10.88
C LEU A 109 13.94 10.70 -10.85
N MET A 110 14.32 9.71 -10.03
CA MET A 110 15.67 9.14 -10.02
C MET A 110 16.02 8.53 -11.39
N HIS A 111 15.08 7.82 -12.02
CA HIS A 111 15.24 7.29 -13.36
C HIS A 111 15.40 8.40 -14.40
N LEU A 112 14.55 9.43 -14.36
CA LEU A 112 14.66 10.60 -15.24
C LEU A 112 15.99 11.35 -15.07
N ALA A 113 16.51 11.44 -13.85
CA ALA A 113 17.83 11.99 -13.60
C ALA A 113 18.95 11.10 -14.14
N HIS A 114 18.80 9.77 -14.02
CA HIS A 114 19.75 8.79 -14.55
C HIS A 114 19.85 8.85 -16.08
N VAL A 115 18.73 8.96 -16.78
CA VAL A 115 18.71 9.08 -18.24
C VAL A 115 19.06 10.52 -18.72
N GLY A 116 19.30 11.44 -17.80
CA GLY A 116 19.70 12.82 -18.11
C GLY A 116 18.55 13.69 -18.63
N ALA A 117 17.31 13.33 -18.36
CA ALA A 117 16.14 14.12 -18.72
C ALA A 117 15.89 15.29 -17.76
N ILE A 118 16.27 15.12 -16.50
CA ILE A 118 16.23 16.17 -15.48
C ILE A 118 17.53 16.27 -14.71
N ARG A 119 17.75 17.42 -14.06
CA ARG A 119 18.80 17.63 -13.08
C ARG A 119 18.22 18.28 -11.84
N ILE A 120 18.68 17.88 -10.68
CA ILE A 120 18.29 18.46 -9.40
C ILE A 120 19.53 19.09 -8.76
N ASP A 121 19.42 20.34 -8.40
CA ASP A 121 20.50 21.10 -7.76
C ASP A 121 20.00 21.71 -6.45
N ALA A 122 20.91 21.89 -5.50
CA ALA A 122 20.64 22.65 -4.29
C ALA A 122 20.83 24.13 -4.55
N GLY A 123 19.95 24.95 -4.01
CA GLY A 123 20.07 26.40 -4.13
C GLY A 123 19.33 27.11 -3.00
N SER A 124 19.27 28.43 -3.10
CA SER A 124 18.52 29.24 -2.16
C SER A 124 17.79 30.34 -2.91
N TYR A 125 16.59 30.66 -2.47
CA TYR A 125 15.81 31.77 -2.99
C TYR A 125 15.27 32.65 -1.86
N GLU A 126 14.90 33.88 -2.19
CA GLU A 126 14.35 34.84 -1.25
C GLU A 126 12.82 34.73 -1.26
N GLU A 127 12.22 34.54 -0.11
CA GLU A 127 10.78 34.52 0.09
C GLU A 127 10.34 35.76 0.89
N PRO A 128 9.24 36.42 0.54
CA PRO A 128 8.69 37.52 1.33
C PRO A 128 8.31 37.03 2.73
N GLY A 129 9.02 37.49 3.73
CA GLY A 129 8.75 37.21 5.12
C GLY A 129 7.80 38.22 5.77
N ALA A 130 7.42 37.97 7.03
CA ALA A 130 6.59 38.87 7.81
C ALA A 130 7.28 40.24 7.99
N PHE A 131 6.51 41.32 8.00
CA PHE A 131 6.96 42.70 8.20
C PHE A 131 7.93 43.25 7.13
N GLY A 132 7.82 42.79 5.87
CA GLY A 132 8.63 43.32 4.75
C GLY A 132 10.10 42.87 4.79
N ARG A 133 10.45 41.87 5.62
CA ARG A 133 11.76 41.23 5.60
C ARG A 133 11.77 40.09 4.60
N THR A 134 12.83 39.93 3.83
CA THR A 134 13.06 38.76 3.01
C THR A 134 13.67 37.65 3.88
N LYS A 135 13.22 36.41 3.67
CA LYS A 135 13.79 35.19 4.27
C LYS A 135 14.43 34.38 3.16
N THR A 136 15.71 34.08 3.31
CA THR A 136 16.39 33.12 2.44
C THR A 136 15.91 31.70 2.79
N VAL A 137 15.45 30.96 1.80
CA VAL A 137 15.02 29.57 1.93
C VAL A 137 15.97 28.71 1.10
N ASP A 138 16.59 27.74 1.77
CA ASP A 138 17.41 26.73 1.13
C ASP A 138 16.49 25.62 0.61
N ASP A 139 16.59 25.29 -0.68
CA ASP A 139 15.68 24.36 -1.33
C ASP A 139 16.37 23.66 -2.51
N TYR A 140 15.78 22.58 -3.00
CA TYR A 140 16.18 21.95 -4.25
C TYR A 140 15.34 22.48 -5.42
N TYR A 141 15.97 22.57 -6.59
CA TYR A 141 15.25 22.86 -7.83
C TYR A 141 15.54 21.82 -8.90
N ILE A 142 14.50 21.48 -9.65
CA ILE A 142 14.54 20.55 -10.76
C ILE A 142 14.68 21.36 -12.04
N THR A 143 15.61 21.00 -12.89
CA THR A 143 15.80 21.60 -14.21
C THR A 143 15.52 20.57 -15.29
N ARG A 144 14.71 20.91 -16.28
CA ARG A 144 14.47 20.14 -17.49
C ARG A 144 15.69 20.22 -18.39
N LEU A 145 16.16 19.07 -18.86
CA LEU A 145 17.30 18.98 -19.78
C LEU A 145 16.83 18.62 -21.20
N PRO A 146 17.60 18.88 -22.25
CA PRO A 146 17.21 18.58 -23.63
C PRO A 146 16.90 17.10 -23.90
N ALA A 147 17.49 16.19 -23.13
CA ALA A 147 17.18 14.75 -23.22
C ALA A 147 15.73 14.42 -22.87
N ALA A 148 15.03 15.27 -22.11
CA ALA A 148 13.61 15.10 -21.79
C ALA A 148 12.72 15.04 -23.04
N ASP A 149 13.11 15.70 -24.13
CA ASP A 149 12.35 15.70 -25.37
C ASP A 149 12.37 14.34 -26.09
N ASN A 150 13.37 13.51 -25.78
CA ASN A 150 13.56 12.18 -26.36
C ASN A 150 12.98 11.05 -25.48
N VAL A 151 12.38 11.39 -24.33
CA VAL A 151 11.77 10.40 -23.45
C VAL A 151 10.52 9.82 -24.10
N ILE A 152 10.47 8.49 -24.22
CA ILE A 152 9.39 7.77 -24.90
C ILE A 152 8.43 7.13 -23.91
N ASP A 153 8.93 6.68 -22.75
CA ASP A 153 8.13 5.96 -21.76
C ASP A 153 6.95 6.82 -21.25
N PRO A 154 5.72 6.29 -21.24
CA PRO A 154 4.55 7.05 -20.79
C PRO A 154 4.60 7.48 -19.32
N ILE A 155 5.27 6.69 -18.46
CA ILE A 155 5.39 7.02 -17.02
C ILE A 155 6.26 8.25 -16.87
N ASP A 156 7.41 8.25 -17.53
CA ASP A 156 8.36 9.35 -17.52
C ASP A 156 7.77 10.63 -18.15
N ARG A 157 7.05 10.47 -19.27
CA ARG A 157 6.37 11.60 -19.92
C ARG A 157 5.34 12.25 -19.01
N GLN A 158 4.51 11.46 -18.34
CA GLN A 158 3.51 11.99 -17.42
C GLN A 158 4.17 12.65 -16.19
N ALA A 159 5.32 12.14 -15.73
CA ALA A 159 6.08 12.78 -14.67
C ALA A 159 6.67 14.13 -15.13
N LEU A 160 7.22 14.21 -16.34
CA LEU A 160 7.72 15.46 -16.94
C LEU A 160 6.58 16.47 -17.16
N ASP A 161 5.42 16.02 -17.61
CA ASP A 161 4.23 16.88 -17.82
C ASP A 161 3.68 17.40 -16.48
N LEU A 162 3.62 16.55 -15.47
CA LEU A 162 3.30 16.96 -14.10
C LEU A 162 4.27 18.06 -13.62
N LEU A 163 5.58 17.84 -13.72
CA LEU A 163 6.57 18.76 -13.20
C LEU A 163 6.62 20.09 -13.97
N PHE A 164 6.78 20.01 -15.28
CA PHE A 164 7.06 21.19 -16.11
C PHE A 164 5.81 21.76 -16.80
N GLY A 165 4.86 20.92 -17.17
CA GLY A 165 3.57 21.36 -17.72
C GLY A 165 2.68 21.96 -16.64
N THR A 166 2.39 21.18 -15.60
CA THR A 166 1.43 21.57 -14.56
C THR A 166 2.07 22.43 -13.48
N LEU A 167 3.06 21.91 -12.74
CA LEU A 167 3.60 22.59 -11.55
C LEU A 167 4.44 23.82 -11.88
N ALA A 168 5.27 23.75 -12.93
CA ALA A 168 6.11 24.86 -13.37
C ALA A 168 5.40 25.81 -14.35
N GLY A 169 4.17 25.51 -14.80
CA GLY A 169 3.43 26.32 -15.75
C GLY A 169 4.14 26.51 -17.10
N GLY A 170 4.91 25.51 -17.55
CA GLY A 170 5.67 25.53 -18.79
C GLY A 170 7.11 26.04 -18.66
N ALA A 171 7.58 26.37 -17.44
CA ALA A 171 8.96 26.75 -17.22
C ALA A 171 9.88 25.52 -17.18
N ASP A 172 11.16 25.70 -17.56
CA ASP A 172 12.18 24.62 -17.56
C ASP A 172 12.79 24.37 -16.19
N SER A 173 12.33 25.04 -15.14
CA SER A 173 12.81 24.84 -13.78
C SER A 173 11.70 24.99 -12.74
N LEU A 174 11.82 24.25 -11.67
CA LEU A 174 10.83 24.14 -10.59
C LEU A 174 11.52 23.98 -9.23
N TRP A 175 11.21 24.84 -8.25
CA TRP A 175 11.63 24.64 -6.86
C TRP A 175 10.69 23.65 -6.14
N PHE A 176 11.22 22.86 -5.21
CA PHE A 176 10.37 21.94 -4.42
C PHE A 176 9.33 22.67 -3.61
N GLY A 177 9.66 23.85 -3.07
CA GLY A 177 8.69 24.71 -2.37
C GLY A 177 7.53 25.13 -3.24
N THR A 178 7.71 25.26 -4.56
CA THR A 178 6.64 25.57 -5.51
C THR A 178 5.61 24.45 -5.60
N ILE A 179 6.01 23.18 -5.44
CA ILE A 179 5.11 22.02 -5.46
C ILE A 179 4.05 22.17 -4.36
N LYS A 180 4.49 22.49 -3.13
CA LYS A 180 3.58 22.70 -2.01
C LYS A 180 2.61 23.85 -2.27
N LYS A 181 3.13 24.99 -2.68
CA LYS A 181 2.32 26.19 -2.95
C LYS A 181 1.30 25.93 -4.05
N TYR A 182 1.70 25.25 -5.14
CA TYR A 182 0.79 24.90 -6.22
C TYR A 182 -0.36 24.01 -5.75
N GLY A 183 -0.08 22.99 -4.93
CA GLY A 183 -1.11 22.11 -4.40
C GLY A 183 -2.06 22.81 -3.41
N GLU A 184 -1.63 23.87 -2.72
CA GLU A 184 -2.48 24.72 -1.87
C GLU A 184 -3.38 25.63 -2.72
N ASP A 185 -2.83 26.24 -3.78
CA ASP A 185 -3.52 27.19 -4.64
C ASP A 185 -4.43 26.51 -5.68
N HIS A 186 -4.03 25.33 -6.19
CA HIS A 186 -4.67 24.56 -7.27
C HIS A 186 -4.87 23.09 -6.92
N PRO A 187 -5.60 22.76 -5.83
CA PRO A 187 -5.66 21.39 -5.30
C PRO A 187 -6.23 20.37 -6.28
N GLN A 188 -7.24 20.76 -7.08
CA GLN A 188 -7.87 19.86 -8.06
C GLN A 188 -6.88 19.51 -9.18
N GLU A 189 -6.23 20.51 -9.77
CA GLU A 189 -5.29 20.34 -10.87
C GLU A 189 -4.09 19.50 -10.45
N PHE A 190 -3.59 19.70 -9.22
CA PHE A 190 -2.52 18.90 -8.65
C PHE A 190 -2.92 17.43 -8.52
N VAL A 191 -4.10 17.16 -7.96
CA VAL A 191 -4.59 15.79 -7.79
C VAL A 191 -4.82 15.12 -9.12
N ASP A 192 -5.42 15.81 -10.10
CA ASP A 192 -5.70 15.29 -11.44
C ASP A 192 -4.39 14.96 -12.19
N ALA A 193 -3.39 15.83 -12.11
CA ALA A 193 -2.09 15.60 -12.74
C ALA A 193 -1.34 14.40 -12.09
N MET A 194 -1.40 14.28 -10.76
CA MET A 194 -0.82 13.14 -10.05
C MET A 194 -1.55 11.84 -10.40
N GLN A 195 -2.88 11.86 -10.50
CA GLN A 195 -3.67 10.71 -10.94
C GLN A 195 -3.36 10.34 -12.40
N GLY A 196 -3.08 11.29 -13.27
CA GLY A 196 -2.63 11.06 -14.64
C GLY A 196 -1.34 10.21 -14.66
N TRP A 197 -0.35 10.62 -13.89
CA TRP A 197 0.90 9.86 -13.74
C TRP A 197 0.68 8.46 -13.13
N GLN A 198 -0.11 8.37 -12.05
CA GLN A 198 -0.46 7.08 -11.44
C GLN A 198 -1.20 6.17 -12.42
N GLY A 199 -2.07 6.74 -13.24
CA GLY A 199 -2.78 6.03 -14.32
C GLY A 199 -1.83 5.44 -15.35
N ALA A 200 -0.81 6.19 -15.78
CA ALA A 200 0.22 5.71 -16.69
C ALA A 200 1.03 4.55 -16.07
N LEU A 201 1.44 4.67 -14.81
CA LEU A 201 2.13 3.61 -14.09
C LEU A 201 1.27 2.34 -13.95
N SER A 202 0.00 2.51 -13.57
CA SER A 202 -0.94 1.39 -13.44
C SER A 202 -1.19 0.71 -14.80
N ALA A 203 -1.34 1.49 -15.88
CA ALA A 203 -1.50 0.94 -17.23
C ALA A 203 -0.27 0.17 -17.70
N ALA A 204 0.95 0.66 -17.39
CA ALA A 204 2.19 -0.04 -17.68
C ALA A 204 2.30 -1.34 -16.87
N THR A 205 2.05 -1.28 -15.56
CA THR A 205 2.07 -2.45 -14.66
C THR A 205 1.07 -3.52 -15.11
N ASN A 206 -0.13 -3.11 -15.53
CA ASN A 206 -1.15 -4.05 -16.01
C ASN A 206 -0.78 -4.69 -17.36
N ARG A 207 -0.04 -3.99 -18.24
CA ARG A 207 0.45 -4.54 -19.51
C ARG A 207 1.47 -5.67 -19.31
N GLU A 208 2.21 -5.61 -18.20
CA GLU A 208 3.24 -6.61 -17.88
C GLU A 208 2.66 -7.92 -17.33
N ASP A 209 1.36 -7.99 -17.03
CA ASP A 209 0.68 -9.16 -16.48
C ASP A 209 1.40 -9.78 -15.27
N PHE A 210 1.90 -8.94 -14.38
CA PHE A 210 2.65 -9.39 -13.20
C PHE A 210 1.83 -10.27 -12.26
N PHE A 211 0.51 -10.09 -12.23
CA PHE A 211 -0.40 -10.79 -11.34
C PHE A 211 -1.49 -11.51 -12.11
N GLU A 212 -1.82 -12.72 -11.67
CA GLU A 212 -2.90 -13.47 -12.28
C GLU A 212 -4.28 -12.90 -11.96
N ALA A 213 -5.04 -12.57 -12.99
CA ALA A 213 -6.40 -12.05 -12.86
C ALA A 213 -7.34 -13.01 -12.11
N LYS A 214 -7.10 -14.34 -12.20
CA LYS A 214 -7.89 -15.35 -11.49
C LYS A 214 -7.73 -15.21 -9.98
N GLY A 215 -6.51 -15.02 -9.47
CA GLY A 215 -6.24 -14.83 -8.05
C GLY A 215 -6.98 -13.60 -7.50
N LYS A 216 -6.88 -12.45 -8.16
CA LYS A 216 -7.59 -11.20 -7.79
C LYS A 216 -9.13 -11.40 -7.80
N ARG A 217 -9.68 -12.13 -8.77
CA ARG A 217 -11.13 -12.41 -8.83
C ARG A 217 -11.61 -13.28 -7.68
N TYR A 218 -10.88 -14.36 -7.37
CA TYR A 218 -11.20 -15.21 -6.22
C TYR A 218 -11.02 -14.49 -4.89
N GLN A 219 -10.06 -13.59 -4.76
CA GLN A 219 -9.94 -12.69 -3.61
C GLN A 219 -11.25 -11.93 -3.37
N GLY A 220 -11.77 -11.26 -4.41
CA GLY A 220 -13.03 -10.53 -4.31
C GLY A 220 -14.20 -11.42 -3.88
N TYR A 221 -14.32 -12.62 -4.43
CA TYR A 221 -15.37 -13.58 -4.04
C TYR A 221 -15.24 -14.03 -2.58
N LEU A 222 -14.04 -14.33 -2.10
CA LEU A 222 -13.81 -14.78 -0.72
C LEU A 222 -14.06 -13.66 0.29
N ILE A 223 -13.66 -12.43 -0.01
CA ILE A 223 -13.93 -11.28 0.85
C ILE A 223 -15.42 -10.98 0.90
N ALA A 224 -16.11 -10.98 -0.24
CA ALA A 224 -17.57 -10.79 -0.28
C ALA A 224 -18.30 -11.90 0.51
N LEU A 225 -17.88 -13.15 0.34
CA LEU A 225 -18.42 -14.29 1.07
C LEU A 225 -18.16 -14.17 2.58
N ALA A 226 -16.98 -13.72 3.00
CA ALA A 226 -16.67 -13.48 4.40
C ALA A 226 -17.62 -12.45 5.02
N VAL A 227 -17.89 -11.34 4.32
CA VAL A 227 -18.84 -10.32 4.76
C VAL A 227 -20.26 -10.90 4.86
N VAL A 228 -20.71 -11.66 3.87
CA VAL A 228 -22.04 -12.31 3.88
C VAL A 228 -22.15 -13.27 5.04
N VAL A 229 -21.15 -14.11 5.31
CA VAL A 229 -21.14 -15.05 6.45
C VAL A 229 -21.19 -14.30 7.79
N ALA A 230 -20.41 -13.21 7.94
CA ALA A 230 -20.44 -12.40 9.15
C ALA A 230 -21.80 -11.76 9.40
N LEU A 231 -22.37 -11.12 8.37
CA LEU A 231 -23.68 -10.46 8.47
C LEU A 231 -24.81 -11.46 8.71
N SER A 232 -24.79 -12.63 8.06
CA SER A 232 -25.77 -13.69 8.31
C SER A 232 -25.68 -14.25 9.73
N GLY A 233 -24.49 -14.38 10.29
CA GLY A 233 -24.31 -14.77 11.69
C GLY A 233 -24.94 -13.78 12.67
N VAL A 234 -24.74 -12.48 12.45
CA VAL A 234 -25.37 -11.42 13.25
C VAL A 234 -26.90 -11.42 13.08
N ALA A 235 -27.38 -11.57 11.86
CA ALA A 235 -28.83 -11.64 11.57
C ALA A 235 -29.50 -12.84 12.27
N ILE A 236 -28.88 -14.00 12.23
CA ILE A 236 -29.39 -15.22 12.91
C ILE A 236 -29.41 -14.98 14.42
N TRP A 237 -28.40 -14.38 15.01
CA TRP A 237 -28.38 -14.04 16.43
C TRP A 237 -29.54 -13.11 16.81
N ILE A 238 -29.79 -12.06 16.03
CA ILE A 238 -30.90 -11.13 16.32
C ILE A 238 -32.27 -11.81 16.16
N LEU A 239 -32.46 -12.58 15.09
CA LEU A 239 -33.75 -13.17 14.76
C LEU A 239 -34.12 -14.36 15.66
N MET A 240 -33.15 -15.20 16.01
CA MET A 240 -33.34 -16.42 16.77
C MET A 240 -32.99 -16.29 18.26
N SER A 241 -32.47 -15.14 18.70
CA SER A 241 -31.93 -14.90 20.05
C SER A 241 -30.93 -15.99 20.49
N ASN A 242 -30.26 -16.64 19.55
CA ASN A 242 -29.35 -17.74 19.77
C ASN A 242 -27.94 -17.32 19.24
N PHE A 243 -27.00 -17.17 20.16
CA PHE A 243 -25.63 -16.75 19.83
C PHE A 243 -24.71 -17.89 19.39
N ILE A 244 -25.11 -19.16 19.54
CA ILE A 244 -24.28 -20.32 19.24
C ILE A 244 -23.79 -20.33 17.79
N PRO A 245 -24.58 -20.02 16.74
CA PRO A 245 -24.10 -19.93 15.37
C PRO A 245 -22.96 -18.92 15.17
N LEU A 246 -22.92 -17.82 15.94
CA LEU A 246 -21.82 -16.83 15.87
C LEU A 246 -20.46 -17.44 16.18
N ILE A 247 -20.41 -18.43 17.10
CA ILE A 247 -19.15 -19.09 17.51
C ILE A 247 -18.47 -19.78 16.31
N PHE A 248 -19.24 -20.23 15.33
CA PHE A 248 -18.73 -20.87 14.11
C PHE A 248 -18.61 -19.88 12.94
N MET A 249 -19.58 -18.99 12.78
CA MET A 249 -19.66 -18.12 11.62
C MET A 249 -18.65 -16.99 11.65
N ILE A 250 -18.37 -16.38 12.81
CA ILE A 250 -17.37 -15.30 12.91
C ILE A 250 -15.95 -15.81 12.62
N PRO A 251 -15.47 -16.90 13.27
CA PRO A 251 -14.16 -17.46 12.91
C PRO A 251 -14.08 -17.90 11.45
N THR A 252 -15.17 -18.44 10.88
CA THR A 252 -15.21 -18.81 9.46
C THR A 252 -15.08 -17.56 8.56
N ALA A 253 -15.80 -16.48 8.87
CA ALA A 253 -15.68 -15.23 8.12
C ALA A 253 -14.26 -14.65 8.19
N ILE A 254 -13.64 -14.67 9.37
CA ILE A 254 -12.24 -14.24 9.53
C ILE A 254 -11.31 -15.12 8.69
N ALA A 255 -11.46 -16.44 8.77
CA ALA A 255 -10.62 -17.38 8.01
C ALA A 255 -10.80 -17.21 6.49
N LEU A 256 -12.03 -17.00 6.00
CA LEU A 256 -12.29 -16.69 4.59
C LEU A 256 -11.64 -15.38 4.17
N GLY A 257 -11.70 -14.34 5.01
CA GLY A 257 -11.04 -13.06 4.77
C GLY A 257 -9.52 -13.19 4.70
N VAL A 258 -8.92 -13.96 5.63
CA VAL A 258 -7.48 -14.25 5.64
C VAL A 258 -7.07 -15.03 4.39
N ILE A 259 -7.78 -16.12 4.05
CA ILE A 259 -7.50 -16.89 2.84
C ILE A 259 -7.66 -16.01 1.60
N GLY A 260 -8.70 -15.18 1.56
CA GLY A 260 -8.92 -14.21 0.48
C GLY A 260 -7.77 -13.23 0.30
N ASN A 261 -7.20 -12.73 1.40
CA ASN A 261 -6.06 -11.81 1.34
C ASN A 261 -4.78 -12.47 0.77
N TYR A 262 -4.63 -13.79 0.92
CA TYR A 262 -3.52 -14.57 0.37
C TYR A 262 -3.81 -15.19 -1.01
N MET A 263 -4.96 -14.87 -1.64
CA MET A 263 -5.34 -15.38 -2.96
C MET A 263 -4.58 -14.75 -4.14
N PRO A 264 -4.24 -13.43 -4.11
CA PRO A 264 -3.45 -12.86 -5.18
C PRO A 264 -2.12 -13.58 -5.31
N ARG A 265 -1.78 -13.97 -6.53
CA ARG A 265 -0.49 -14.57 -6.83
C ARG A 265 0.15 -13.88 -8.03
N ARG A 266 1.47 -13.89 -8.05
CA ARG A 266 2.24 -13.44 -9.19
C ARG A 266 2.11 -14.43 -10.35
N SER A 267 2.15 -13.91 -11.55
CA SER A 267 2.29 -14.74 -12.76
C SER A 267 3.67 -15.42 -12.79
N VAL A 268 3.88 -16.30 -13.73
CA VAL A 268 5.21 -16.91 -13.93
C VAL A 268 6.27 -15.84 -14.18
N LYS A 269 5.96 -14.84 -15.03
CA LYS A 269 6.84 -13.67 -15.31
C LYS A 269 7.07 -12.85 -14.04
N GLY A 270 6.01 -12.53 -13.32
CA GLY A 270 6.10 -11.74 -12.08
C GLY A 270 6.94 -12.44 -11.00
N ASN A 271 6.84 -13.76 -10.87
CA ASN A 271 7.66 -14.53 -9.94
C ASN A 271 9.13 -14.56 -10.33
N GLU A 272 9.43 -14.72 -11.61
CA GLU A 272 10.81 -14.71 -12.14
C GLU A 272 11.47 -13.35 -11.89
N LEU A 273 10.77 -12.25 -12.21
CA LEU A 273 11.25 -10.90 -11.95
C LEU A 273 11.41 -10.61 -10.45
N THR A 274 10.50 -11.12 -9.62
CA THR A 274 10.62 -10.98 -8.15
C THR A 274 11.83 -11.73 -7.61
N ALA A 275 12.12 -12.93 -8.15
CA ALA A 275 13.29 -13.70 -7.75
C ALA A 275 14.59 -12.96 -8.12
N LYS A 276 14.70 -12.42 -9.33
CA LYS A 276 15.83 -11.58 -9.75
C LYS A 276 15.93 -10.29 -8.91
N SER A 277 14.80 -9.62 -8.64
CA SER A 277 14.75 -8.44 -7.77
C SER A 277 15.25 -8.75 -6.36
N LYS A 278 14.87 -9.90 -5.81
CA LYS A 278 15.35 -10.36 -4.50
C LYS A 278 16.86 -10.63 -4.52
N ALA A 279 17.35 -11.27 -5.56
CA ALA A 279 18.76 -11.56 -5.71
C ALA A 279 19.60 -10.30 -5.96
N LEU A 280 19.08 -9.32 -6.72
CA LEU A 280 19.69 -7.99 -6.85
C LEU A 280 19.72 -7.27 -5.49
N ARG A 281 18.62 -7.28 -4.75
CA ARG A 281 18.57 -6.71 -3.41
C ARG A 281 19.63 -7.33 -2.49
N ASN A 282 19.76 -8.66 -2.50
CA ASN A 282 20.78 -9.37 -1.72
C ASN A 282 22.18 -8.92 -2.13
N TRP A 283 22.45 -8.84 -3.43
CA TRP A 283 23.75 -8.37 -3.93
C TRP A 283 24.02 -6.93 -3.48
N LEU A 284 23.05 -6.02 -3.57
CA LEU A 284 23.21 -4.63 -3.13
C LEU A 284 23.47 -4.50 -1.62
N THR A 285 23.08 -5.48 -0.82
CA THR A 285 23.37 -5.49 0.64
C THR A 285 24.69 -6.16 1.00
N ASP A 286 25.20 -7.06 0.17
CA ASP A 286 26.28 -7.97 0.55
C ASP A 286 27.55 -7.87 -0.31
N PHE A 287 27.54 -7.04 -1.39
CA PHE A 287 28.62 -7.04 -2.39
C PHE A 287 30.02 -6.73 -1.81
N SER A 288 30.12 -5.98 -0.71
CA SER A 288 31.40 -5.69 -0.07
C SER A 288 32.01 -6.93 0.62
N SER A 289 31.18 -7.92 0.98
CA SER A 289 31.64 -9.17 1.58
C SER A 289 31.92 -10.26 0.54
N LEU A 290 31.54 -10.04 -0.72
CA LEU A 290 31.81 -10.93 -1.83
C LEU A 290 33.21 -10.62 -2.38
N ASP A 291 33.97 -11.66 -2.73
CA ASP A 291 35.31 -11.55 -3.33
C ASP A 291 35.23 -11.05 -4.80
N GLU A 292 34.37 -10.05 -5.04
CA GLU A 292 34.06 -9.53 -6.35
C GLU A 292 34.43 -8.04 -6.45
N ARG A 293 34.82 -7.62 -7.63
CA ARG A 293 35.02 -6.20 -7.93
C ARG A 293 33.70 -5.63 -8.44
N PRO A 294 33.02 -4.76 -7.65
CA PRO A 294 31.81 -4.10 -8.12
C PRO A 294 32.12 -3.17 -9.31
N PRO A 295 31.12 -2.84 -10.14
CA PRO A 295 31.29 -1.89 -11.24
C PRO A 295 31.91 -0.57 -10.76
N THR A 296 32.89 -0.06 -11.50
CA THR A 296 33.53 1.25 -11.20
C THR A 296 32.83 2.41 -11.90
N ASP A 297 31.90 2.14 -12.81
CA ASP A 297 31.17 3.17 -13.56
C ASP A 297 30.05 3.77 -12.70
N VAL A 298 30.14 5.07 -12.48
CA VAL A 298 29.16 5.87 -11.73
C VAL A 298 27.75 5.77 -12.32
N LYS A 299 27.64 5.65 -13.65
CA LYS A 299 26.34 5.52 -14.34
C LYS A 299 25.63 4.22 -13.99
N VAL A 300 26.36 3.10 -13.96
CA VAL A 300 25.79 1.79 -13.60
C VAL A 300 25.22 1.83 -12.17
N TRP A 301 25.93 2.50 -11.26
CA TRP A 301 25.44 2.70 -9.89
C TRP A 301 24.21 3.59 -9.83
N GLY A 302 24.09 4.58 -10.71
CA GLY A 302 22.88 5.40 -10.81
C GLY A 302 21.62 4.55 -11.02
N GLU A 303 21.67 3.56 -11.91
CA GLU A 303 20.58 2.65 -12.18
C GLU A 303 20.32 1.68 -11.01
N PHE A 304 21.35 1.06 -10.47
CA PHE A 304 21.23 0.18 -9.31
C PHE A 304 20.65 0.89 -8.09
N MET A 305 20.96 2.15 -7.89
CA MET A 305 20.46 2.93 -6.74
C MET A 305 18.96 3.23 -6.83
N VAL A 306 18.37 3.32 -8.04
CA VAL A 306 16.91 3.38 -8.20
C VAL A 306 16.27 2.12 -7.62
N TYR A 307 16.83 0.94 -7.93
CA TYR A 307 16.34 -0.32 -7.38
C TYR A 307 16.64 -0.48 -5.89
N ALA A 308 17.82 -0.03 -5.43
CA ALA A 308 18.16 0.00 -4.00
C ALA A 308 17.12 0.80 -3.19
N TYR A 309 16.67 1.92 -3.75
CA TYR A 309 15.60 2.75 -3.17
C TYR A 309 14.28 1.98 -3.13
N LEU A 310 13.84 1.45 -4.25
CA LEU A 310 12.58 0.69 -4.36
C LEU A 310 12.53 -0.55 -3.46
N PHE A 311 13.68 -1.18 -3.20
CA PHE A 311 13.79 -2.37 -2.34
C PHE A 311 14.08 -2.03 -0.87
N GLY A 312 14.23 -0.74 -0.53
CA GLY A 312 14.48 -0.28 0.84
C GLY A 312 15.86 -0.63 1.40
N VAL A 313 16.89 -0.71 0.54
CA VAL A 313 18.27 -1.05 0.92
C VAL A 313 19.31 0.00 0.50
N ALA A 314 18.85 1.18 0.09
CA ALA A 314 19.74 2.24 -0.40
C ALA A 314 20.84 2.65 0.60
N ASP A 315 20.48 2.85 1.88
CA ASP A 315 21.44 3.20 2.93
C ASP A 315 22.50 2.14 3.13
N GLN A 316 22.12 0.86 3.03
CA GLN A 316 23.06 -0.25 3.16
C GLN A 316 24.01 -0.30 1.97
N ALA A 317 23.47 -0.17 0.75
CA ALA A 317 24.26 -0.13 -0.48
C ALA A 317 25.26 1.04 -0.46
N ILE A 318 24.83 2.24 -0.03
CA ILE A 318 25.71 3.41 0.09
C ILE A 318 26.83 3.17 1.10
N LYS A 319 26.55 2.63 2.28
CA LYS A 319 27.58 2.32 3.28
C LYS A 319 28.61 1.33 2.75
N GLN A 320 28.17 0.33 2.00
CA GLN A 320 29.08 -0.62 1.37
C GLN A 320 29.92 0.03 0.27
N LEU A 321 29.33 0.91 -0.55
CA LEU A 321 30.05 1.66 -1.57
C LEU A 321 31.08 2.60 -0.95
N GLN A 322 30.73 3.31 0.12
CA GLN A 322 31.68 4.17 0.84
C GLN A 322 32.88 3.41 1.38
N THR A 323 32.68 2.15 1.80
CA THR A 323 33.74 1.29 2.29
C THR A 323 34.60 0.73 1.16
N THR A 324 33.98 0.31 0.06
CA THR A 324 34.63 -0.45 -1.02
C THR A 324 35.22 0.48 -2.08
N MET A 325 34.57 1.61 -2.37
CA MET A 325 34.93 2.55 -3.42
C MET A 325 34.71 4.00 -2.96
N PRO A 326 35.49 4.47 -1.95
CA PRO A 326 35.36 5.84 -1.42
C PRO A 326 35.59 6.90 -2.50
N GLN A 327 36.40 6.60 -3.53
CA GLN A 327 36.66 7.49 -4.66
C GLN A 327 35.40 7.89 -5.46
N LEU A 328 34.34 7.12 -5.40
CA LEU A 328 33.07 7.48 -6.06
C LEU A 328 32.38 8.67 -5.37
N PHE A 329 32.73 8.94 -4.12
CA PHE A 329 32.14 10.01 -3.30
C PHE A 329 33.07 11.24 -3.23
N GLU A 330 34.30 11.15 -3.76
CA GLU A 330 35.21 12.29 -3.89
C GLU A 330 34.74 13.18 -5.05
N TYR A 331 33.90 14.14 -4.69
CA TYR A 331 33.43 15.16 -5.62
C TYR A 331 34.51 16.23 -5.81
N ASP A 332 35.18 16.19 -6.95
CA ASP A 332 35.97 17.32 -7.42
C ASP A 332 35.06 18.28 -8.19
N GLY A 333 34.78 19.46 -7.63
CA GLY A 333 33.96 20.50 -8.23
C GLY A 333 34.41 21.01 -9.61
N SER A 334 35.49 20.44 -10.17
CA SER A 334 36.00 20.73 -11.50
C SER A 334 35.35 19.95 -12.64
N MET A 335 34.62 18.88 -12.35
CA MET A 335 33.80 18.21 -13.35
C MET A 335 32.55 19.05 -13.62
N GLY A 336 32.53 19.75 -14.72
CA GLY A 336 31.40 20.54 -15.18
C GLY A 336 30.10 19.72 -15.06
N MET A 337 29.16 20.22 -14.28
CA MET A 337 27.97 19.49 -13.82
C MET A 337 26.98 19.21 -14.94
N THR A 338 27.28 18.26 -15.81
CA THR A 338 26.30 17.72 -16.76
C THR A 338 25.52 16.54 -16.14
N TYR A 339 25.99 15.99 -15.02
CA TYR A 339 25.42 14.80 -14.39
C TYR A 339 25.40 14.96 -12.88
N MET A 340 24.19 14.86 -12.31
CA MET A 340 24.01 14.85 -10.86
C MET A 340 24.44 13.49 -10.31
N PRO A 341 25.37 13.43 -9.37
CA PRO A 341 25.74 12.17 -8.75
C PRO A 341 24.55 11.55 -8.02
N TRP A 342 24.27 10.27 -8.27
CA TRP A 342 23.14 9.53 -7.69
C TRP A 342 23.12 9.54 -6.14
N TRP A 343 24.24 9.73 -5.47
CA TRP A 343 24.31 9.78 -4.00
C TRP A 343 23.64 11.02 -3.39
N PHE A 344 23.47 12.09 -4.13
CA PHE A 344 22.73 13.27 -3.66
C PHE A 344 21.26 12.94 -3.28
N TRP A 345 20.71 11.91 -3.87
CA TRP A 345 19.36 11.46 -3.51
C TRP A 345 19.25 10.98 -2.07
N TYR A 346 20.37 10.53 -1.47
CA TYR A 346 20.42 9.89 -0.17
C TYR A 346 21.25 10.64 0.86
N THR A 347 22.30 11.29 0.43
CA THR A 347 23.14 12.10 1.30
C THR A 347 22.67 13.53 1.22
N GLY A 348 22.30 14.14 2.34
CA GLY A 348 21.91 15.56 2.35
C GLY A 348 22.92 16.44 1.65
N GLY A 349 22.44 17.46 0.96
CA GLY A 349 23.27 18.46 0.30
C GLY A 349 23.78 19.52 1.29
N HIS A 350 24.69 20.36 0.81
CA HIS A 350 25.05 21.60 1.48
C HIS A 350 24.79 22.74 0.51
N THR A 351 24.20 23.82 1.00
CA THR A 351 24.10 25.05 0.20
C THR A 351 25.45 25.69 0.00
N ALA A 352 25.58 26.61 -0.95
CA ALA A 352 26.78 27.41 -1.12
C ALA A 352 27.16 28.19 0.16
N ALA A 353 26.22 28.44 1.07
CA ALA A 353 26.42 29.04 2.38
C ALA A 353 26.83 28.03 3.48
N GLY A 354 26.93 26.72 3.15
CA GLY A 354 27.37 25.70 4.09
C GLY A 354 26.25 25.13 4.99
N SER A 355 24.98 25.49 4.77
CA SER A 355 23.84 24.92 5.49
C SER A 355 23.60 23.48 5.06
N ALA A 356 23.43 22.56 6.02
CA ALA A 356 23.08 21.19 5.76
C ALA A 356 21.59 21.08 5.33
N MET A 357 21.32 20.39 4.23
CA MET A 357 19.98 20.13 3.73
C MET A 357 19.64 18.65 3.90
N PRO A 358 18.35 18.31 4.11
CA PRO A 358 17.88 16.92 4.03
C PRO A 358 18.24 16.28 2.68
N SER A 359 18.17 14.95 2.59
CA SER A 359 18.33 14.28 1.30
C SER A 359 17.23 14.69 0.31
N VAL A 360 17.56 14.66 -0.99
CA VAL A 360 16.59 14.99 -2.05
C VAL A 360 15.35 14.10 -1.95
N SER A 361 15.55 12.79 -1.71
CA SER A 361 14.46 11.82 -1.58
C SER A 361 13.55 12.14 -0.39
N ASP A 362 14.10 12.47 0.77
CA ASP A 362 13.32 12.81 1.97
C ASP A 362 12.53 14.11 1.77
N MET A 363 13.17 15.11 1.18
CA MET A 363 12.53 16.40 0.95
C MET A 363 11.43 16.32 -0.10
N LEU A 364 11.66 15.57 -1.18
CA LEU A 364 10.65 15.32 -2.21
C LEU A 364 9.46 14.54 -1.64
N GLN A 365 9.72 13.43 -0.93
CA GLN A 365 8.69 12.62 -0.33
C GLN A 365 7.84 13.43 0.66
N THR A 366 8.48 14.23 1.51
CA THR A 366 7.79 15.11 2.46
C THR A 366 6.94 16.15 1.73
N SER A 367 7.50 16.81 0.70
CA SER A 367 6.78 17.80 -0.08
C SER A 367 5.56 17.20 -0.79
N MET A 368 5.72 16.07 -1.47
CA MET A 368 4.63 15.41 -2.20
C MET A 368 3.55 14.89 -1.25
N THR A 369 3.93 14.27 -0.12
CA THR A 369 2.97 13.76 0.88
C THR A 369 2.13 14.88 1.46
N ASN A 370 2.79 15.94 1.92
CA ASN A 370 2.12 17.07 2.54
C ASN A 370 1.21 17.79 1.54
N THR A 371 1.69 17.98 0.32
CA THR A 371 0.91 18.62 -0.75
C THR A 371 -0.33 17.79 -1.11
N MET A 372 -0.17 16.47 -1.28
CA MET A 372 -1.30 15.59 -1.58
C MET A 372 -2.33 15.58 -0.45
N SER A 373 -1.88 15.49 0.81
CA SER A 373 -2.79 15.51 1.97
C SER A 373 -3.52 16.85 2.10
N THR A 374 -2.83 17.96 1.87
CA THR A 374 -3.43 19.31 1.91
C THR A 374 -4.44 19.50 0.77
N ALA A 375 -4.08 19.09 -0.44
CA ALA A 375 -4.99 19.17 -1.60
C ALA A 375 -6.25 18.33 -1.39
N GLN A 376 -6.11 17.09 -0.89
CA GLN A 376 -7.25 16.23 -0.58
C GLN A 376 -8.12 16.79 0.55
N ALA A 377 -7.51 17.38 1.59
CA ALA A 377 -8.24 18.04 2.67
C ALA A 377 -9.04 19.26 2.16
N ALA A 378 -8.45 20.08 1.28
CA ALA A 378 -9.12 21.21 0.65
C ALA A 378 -10.33 20.77 -0.17
N LEU A 379 -10.19 19.72 -0.96
CA LEU A 379 -11.28 19.14 -1.78
C LEU A 379 -12.37 18.51 -0.92
N SER A 380 -12.02 17.82 0.16
CA SER A 380 -13.00 17.22 1.09
C SER A 380 -13.74 18.27 1.91
N GLY A 381 -13.08 19.35 2.30
CA GLY A 381 -13.68 20.49 3.01
C GLY A 381 -14.65 21.29 2.13
N ALA A 382 -14.37 21.42 0.83
CA ALA A 382 -15.25 22.05 -0.16
C ALA A 382 -16.50 21.19 -0.49
N SER A 383 -16.42 19.86 -0.29
CA SER A 383 -17.48 18.88 -0.56
C SER A 383 -18.50 18.73 0.56
N GLY A 384 -18.52 19.59 1.57
CA GLY A 384 -19.33 19.53 2.80
C GLY A 384 -20.87 19.52 2.61
N ASN A 385 -21.41 19.08 1.46
CA ASN A 385 -22.86 18.88 1.32
C ASN A 385 -23.31 17.87 0.24
N PHE A 386 -22.54 16.87 -0.12
CA PHE A 386 -23.04 15.75 -0.93
C PHE A 386 -22.65 14.40 -0.33
N SER A 387 -23.63 13.85 0.40
CA SER A 387 -23.72 12.43 0.79
C SER A 387 -23.77 11.54 -0.46
N SER A 388 -23.05 10.42 -0.35
CA SER A 388 -23.27 9.18 -1.08
C SER A 388 -22.49 8.95 -2.37
N GLY A 389 -21.62 7.98 -2.31
CA GLY A 389 -21.36 7.06 -3.40
C GLY A 389 -20.00 7.17 -4.10
N GLY A 390 -19.07 6.37 -3.65
CA GLY A 390 -17.84 6.10 -4.40
C GLY A 390 -16.59 6.28 -3.55
N GLY A 391 -16.36 5.30 -2.66
CA GLY A 391 -15.13 5.26 -1.87
C GLY A 391 -13.92 4.99 -2.78
N PHE A 392 -13.23 6.01 -3.21
CA PHE A 392 -11.81 5.94 -3.55
C PHE A 392 -11.00 6.22 -2.28
N GLY A 393 -11.13 5.31 -1.33
CA GLY A 393 -10.25 5.20 -0.19
C GLY A 393 -9.05 4.35 -0.54
N GLY A 394 -8.28 4.72 -1.53
CA GLY A 394 -6.89 4.30 -1.69
C GLY A 394 -6.12 5.01 -0.60
N GLY A 395 -5.95 4.34 0.56
CA GLY A 395 -5.20 4.90 1.66
C GLY A 395 -3.76 5.12 1.23
N PHE A 396 -3.38 6.37 1.07
CA PHE A 396 -2.01 6.81 1.23
C PHE A 396 -1.66 6.65 2.72
N SER A 397 -1.59 5.40 3.18
CA SER A 397 -0.96 5.06 4.44
C SER A 397 0.52 5.21 4.19
N GLY A 398 1.06 6.35 4.58
CA GLY A 398 2.47 6.60 4.68
C GLY A 398 3.10 5.49 5.52
N GLY A 399 3.80 4.57 4.87
CA GLY A 399 4.77 3.68 5.47
C GLY A 399 6.05 4.46 5.76
N GLY A 400 5.91 5.58 6.46
CA GLY A 400 7.02 6.28 7.07
C GLY A 400 7.36 5.59 8.37
N GLY A 401 8.45 4.90 8.44
CA GLY A 401 8.86 4.24 9.65
C GLY A 401 10.22 3.59 9.53
N GLY A 402 11.19 4.28 9.00
CA GLY A 402 12.58 4.03 9.30
C GLY A 402 12.92 4.53 10.69
N GLY A 403 12.41 3.88 11.74
CA GLY A 403 12.82 4.12 13.10
C GLY A 403 14.24 3.64 13.30
N PHE A 404 15.18 4.56 13.42
CA PHE A 404 16.52 4.31 13.96
C PHE A 404 16.41 3.91 15.43
N GLY A 405 16.31 2.62 15.72
CA GLY A 405 16.44 2.03 17.05
C GLY A 405 17.75 1.26 17.12
N GLY A 406 18.86 1.94 17.37
CA GLY A 406 20.08 1.32 17.84
C GLY A 406 19.87 0.81 19.25
N GLY A 407 19.84 -0.52 19.43
CA GLY A 407 19.82 -1.20 20.72
C GLY A 407 20.88 -2.28 20.72
N GLY A 408 22.08 -1.92 21.16
CA GLY A 408 23.09 -2.90 21.56
C GLY A 408 22.61 -3.64 22.81
N GLY A 409 22.70 -4.96 22.78
CA GLY A 409 22.45 -5.82 23.92
C GLY A 409 23.29 -7.06 23.78
N ALA A 410 24.42 -7.04 24.52
CA ALA A 410 25.26 -8.20 24.73
C ALA A 410 24.51 -9.25 25.56
N ARG A 411 24.47 -10.47 25.11
CA ARG A 411 24.86 -11.70 25.79
C ARG A 411 24.68 -12.91 24.88
#